data_78f34d072caabf1bf776c7bae7e9bd13
#
_entry.id   78f34d072caabf1bf776c7bae7e9bd13
#
_cell.length_a   1.000
_cell.length_b   1.000
_cell.length_c   1.000
_cell.angle_alpha   90.00
_cell.angle_beta   90.00
_cell.angle_gamma   90.00
#
_symmetry.space_group_name_H-M   'P 1'
#
loop_
_entity.id
_entity.type
_entity.pdbx_description
1 polymer ?
#
loop_
_entity_poly.entity_id
_entity_poly.type
_entity_poly.pdbx_seq_one_letter_code
_entity_poly.pdbx_strand_id
1 'polypeptide(L)'
;MWDPGLSVFLALSGVSVVESPRDCLEQQGLMGGYVTGTNLIELCEGNVLRAEQDLERVLRHEMVHAIQENFDLREALIPEPLLTWLVRWTMDDREVMTVLLYDDHETDQEFEARLLANLPNWVVGSLLWISEHRHRSVHAGLQLPHPWEVLPVEAIFWRDQYAMARR
;
A
#
# COMPACT_ATOMS: atom_id res chain seq x y z
N MET A 1 -13.87 14.52 5.75
CA MET A 1 -12.69 15.39 5.40
C MET A 1 -11.50 14.75 6.08
N TRP A 2 -10.52 14.28 5.33
CA TRP A 2 -9.29 13.65 5.86
C TRP A 2 -8.26 14.67 6.33
N ASP A 3 -7.20 14.17 6.96
CA ASP A 3 -6.09 14.95 7.49
C ASP A 3 -5.47 15.87 6.42
N PRO A 4 -5.31 17.17 6.69
CA PRO A 4 -4.68 18.11 5.74
C PRO A 4 -3.26 17.69 5.32
N GLY A 5 -2.53 16.97 6.19
CA GLY A 5 -1.20 16.45 5.86
C GLY A 5 -1.24 15.41 4.74
N LEU A 6 -2.22 14.50 4.74
CA LEU A 6 -2.41 13.55 3.64
C LEU A 6 -2.69 14.28 2.32
N SER A 7 -3.52 15.32 2.34
CA SER A 7 -3.82 16.14 1.14
C SER A 7 -2.56 16.77 0.55
N VAL A 8 -1.62 17.21 1.38
CA VAL A 8 -0.34 17.75 0.93
C VAL A 8 0.50 16.67 0.24
N PHE A 9 0.62 15.48 0.83
CA PHE A 9 1.39 14.39 0.22
C PHE A 9 0.78 13.91 -1.10
N LEU A 10 -0.53 13.78 -1.18
CA LEU A 10 -1.25 13.44 -2.41
C LEU A 10 -0.96 14.46 -3.51
N ALA A 11 -1.07 15.76 -3.19
CA ALA A 11 -0.79 16.83 -4.15
C ALA A 11 0.68 16.84 -4.62
N LEU A 12 1.65 16.64 -3.72
CA LEU A 12 3.07 16.57 -4.05
C LEU A 12 3.41 15.34 -4.92
N SER A 13 2.69 14.24 -4.73
CA SER A 13 2.86 13.01 -5.51
C SER A 13 2.07 13.01 -6.81
N GLY A 14 1.21 14.00 -7.03
CA GLY A 14 0.36 14.06 -8.23
C GLY A 14 -0.74 13.01 -8.26
N VAL A 15 -1.06 12.43 -7.10
CA VAL A 15 -2.16 11.48 -6.94
C VAL A 15 -3.47 12.25 -6.73
N SER A 16 -4.47 11.93 -7.54
CA SER A 16 -5.81 12.49 -7.44
C SER A 16 -6.74 11.57 -6.66
N VAL A 17 -7.64 12.15 -5.87
CA VAL A 17 -8.66 11.38 -5.15
C VAL A 17 -10.04 11.85 -5.61
N VAL A 18 -10.90 10.89 -5.98
CA VAL A 18 -12.30 11.12 -6.35
C VAL A 18 -13.19 10.46 -5.28
N GLU A 19 -14.04 11.26 -4.67
CA GLU A 19 -15.01 10.79 -3.68
C GLU A 19 -16.31 10.35 -4.36
N SER A 20 -16.85 9.22 -3.90
CA SER A 20 -18.14 8.69 -4.34
C SER A 20 -18.28 8.53 -5.86
N PRO A 21 -17.37 7.86 -6.54
CA PRO A 21 -17.49 7.61 -7.96
C PRO A 21 -18.72 6.73 -8.24
N ARG A 22 -19.12 6.66 -9.53
CA ARG A 22 -20.31 5.89 -9.95
C ARG A 22 -20.26 4.43 -9.53
N ASP A 23 -19.08 3.82 -9.57
CA ASP A 23 -18.87 2.40 -9.25
C ASP A 23 -19.20 2.09 -7.79
N CYS A 24 -19.02 3.05 -6.89
CA CYS A 24 -19.42 2.93 -5.48
C CYS A 24 -20.93 2.74 -5.28
N LEU A 25 -21.74 3.23 -6.22
CA LEU A 25 -23.20 3.06 -6.19
C LEU A 25 -23.61 1.66 -6.67
N GLU A 26 -22.84 1.11 -7.61
CA GLU A 26 -23.12 -0.19 -8.21
C GLU A 26 -22.57 -1.33 -7.33
N GLN A 27 -21.48 -1.09 -6.59
CA GLN A 27 -20.78 -2.08 -5.75
C GLN A 27 -20.78 -1.65 -4.28
N GLN A 28 -21.82 -2.07 -3.54
CA GLN A 28 -22.00 -1.67 -2.14
C GLN A 28 -20.88 -2.15 -1.19
N GLY A 29 -20.11 -3.14 -1.57
CA GLY A 29 -18.96 -3.65 -0.80
C GLY A 29 -17.63 -2.96 -1.11
N LEU A 30 -17.55 -2.16 -2.17
CA LEU A 30 -16.34 -1.45 -2.56
C LEU A 30 -16.11 -0.28 -1.60
N MET A 31 -14.96 -0.23 -0.94
CA MET A 31 -14.56 0.85 -0.03
C MET A 31 -13.71 1.91 -0.71
N GLY A 32 -12.84 1.49 -1.61
CA GLY A 32 -11.95 2.30 -2.42
C GLY A 32 -11.27 1.46 -3.47
N GLY A 33 -10.45 2.08 -4.28
CA GLY A 33 -9.61 1.41 -5.28
C GLY A 33 -8.57 2.37 -5.85
N TYR A 34 -7.38 1.85 -6.10
CA TYR A 34 -6.37 2.54 -6.87
C TYR A 34 -6.45 2.12 -8.33
N VAL A 35 -6.59 3.07 -9.23
CA VAL A 35 -6.70 2.81 -10.68
C VAL A 35 -5.31 2.81 -11.30
N THR A 36 -4.79 1.61 -11.53
CA THR A 36 -3.44 1.37 -12.11
C THR A 36 -3.19 2.20 -13.37
N GLY A 37 -2.02 2.81 -13.47
CA GLY A 37 -1.61 3.62 -14.61
C GLY A 37 -2.20 5.04 -14.68
N THR A 38 -2.95 5.45 -13.68
CA THR A 38 -3.66 6.76 -13.75
C THR A 38 -3.36 7.72 -12.62
N ASN A 39 -2.65 7.28 -11.58
CA ASN A 39 -2.48 8.04 -10.32
C ASN A 39 -3.81 8.51 -9.72
N LEU A 40 -4.86 7.69 -9.84
CA LEU A 40 -6.19 7.98 -9.35
C LEU A 40 -6.58 7.02 -8.24
N ILE A 41 -6.99 7.58 -7.11
CA ILE A 41 -7.63 6.83 -6.02
C ILE A 41 -9.12 7.15 -6.04
N GLU A 42 -9.94 6.12 -6.08
CA GLU A 42 -11.39 6.21 -5.92
C GLU A 42 -11.77 5.86 -4.48
N LEU A 43 -12.55 6.69 -3.82
CA LEU A 43 -13.05 6.43 -2.47
C LEU A 43 -14.58 6.35 -2.46
N CYS A 44 -15.08 5.29 -1.87
CA CYS A 44 -16.51 5.05 -1.69
C CYS A 44 -16.96 5.48 -0.28
N GLU A 45 -16.91 6.80 0.01
CA GLU A 45 -17.19 7.35 1.35
C GLU A 45 -18.50 6.80 1.95
N GLY A 46 -19.57 6.75 1.15
CA GLY A 46 -20.85 6.21 1.61
C GLY A 46 -20.81 4.73 2.01
N ASN A 47 -19.97 3.91 1.35
CA ASN A 47 -19.78 2.50 1.70
C ASN A 47 -18.91 2.37 2.95
N VAL A 48 -17.83 3.16 3.03
CA VAL A 48 -16.92 3.19 4.18
C VAL A 48 -17.69 3.56 5.45
N LEU A 49 -18.51 4.62 5.41
CA LEU A 49 -19.34 5.05 6.55
C LEU A 49 -20.36 3.99 6.93
N ARG A 50 -21.00 3.32 5.96
CA ARG A 50 -21.96 2.26 6.19
C ARG A 50 -21.35 1.03 6.85
N ALA A 51 -20.09 0.73 6.51
CA ALA A 51 -19.31 -0.37 7.07
C ALA A 51 -18.60 0.00 8.39
N GLU A 52 -18.81 1.22 8.91
CA GLU A 52 -18.15 1.74 10.12
C GLU A 52 -16.61 1.66 10.03
N GLN A 53 -16.06 1.82 8.82
CA GLN A 53 -14.62 1.82 8.57
C GLN A 53 -14.03 3.24 8.70
N ASP A 54 -12.74 3.30 8.97
CA ASP A 54 -11.98 4.56 8.97
C ASP A 54 -11.63 4.97 7.54
N LEU A 55 -12.18 6.09 7.08
CA LEU A 55 -11.95 6.62 5.72
C LEU A 55 -10.46 6.92 5.47
N GLU A 56 -9.73 7.42 6.47
CA GLU A 56 -8.30 7.67 6.32
C GLU A 56 -7.51 6.37 6.22
N ARG A 57 -7.92 5.31 6.91
CA ARG A 57 -7.30 3.99 6.77
C ARG A 57 -7.51 3.42 5.37
N VAL A 58 -8.73 3.55 4.82
CA VAL A 58 -9.00 3.15 3.43
C VAL A 58 -8.14 3.96 2.46
N LEU A 59 -8.09 5.29 2.63
CA LEU A 59 -7.23 6.13 1.79
C LEU A 59 -5.76 5.71 1.85
N ARG A 60 -5.21 5.45 3.05
CA ARG A 60 -3.83 4.96 3.20
C ARG A 60 -3.61 3.62 2.51
N HIS A 61 -4.61 2.71 2.55
CA HIS A 61 -4.56 1.44 1.85
C HIS A 61 -4.37 1.65 0.34
N GLU A 62 -5.19 2.50 -0.27
CA GLU A 62 -5.09 2.80 -1.70
C GLU A 62 -3.80 3.57 -2.05
N MET A 63 -3.30 4.40 -1.14
CA MET A 63 -1.98 5.04 -1.31
C MET A 63 -0.84 4.00 -1.34
N VAL A 64 -0.97 2.89 -0.62
CA VAL A 64 0.05 1.81 -0.67
C VAL A 64 0.05 1.14 -2.04
N HIS A 65 -1.11 0.92 -2.66
CA HIS A 65 -1.16 0.40 -4.03
C HIS A 65 -0.49 1.35 -5.03
N ALA A 66 -0.67 2.67 -4.89
CA ALA A 66 0.07 3.65 -5.68
C ALA A 66 1.60 3.57 -5.44
N ILE A 67 2.04 3.35 -4.20
CA ILE A 67 3.46 3.14 -3.87
C ILE A 67 3.97 1.87 -4.55
N GLN A 68 3.24 0.77 -4.48
CA GLN A 68 3.60 -0.50 -5.11
C GLN A 68 3.76 -0.35 -6.62
N GLU A 69 2.84 0.32 -7.30
CA GLU A 69 2.95 0.60 -8.73
C GLU A 69 4.19 1.45 -9.06
N ASN A 70 4.44 2.51 -8.29
CA ASN A 70 5.59 3.39 -8.50
C ASN A 70 6.96 2.69 -8.38
N PHE A 71 7.02 1.60 -7.64
CA PHE A 71 8.22 0.77 -7.57
C PHE A 71 8.29 -0.30 -8.67
N ASP A 72 7.27 -0.39 -9.53
CA ASP A 72 7.16 -1.42 -10.57
C ASP A 72 7.27 -2.84 -9.97
N LEU A 73 6.67 -3.02 -8.79
CA LEU A 73 6.77 -4.26 -8.04
C LEU A 73 5.60 -5.17 -8.42
N ARG A 74 5.94 -6.30 -9.02
CA ARG A 74 5.00 -7.42 -9.16
C ARG A 74 4.84 -8.22 -7.86
N GLU A 75 5.67 -7.90 -6.87
CA GLU A 75 5.71 -8.51 -5.56
C GLU A 75 5.57 -7.39 -4.50
N ALA A 76 5.23 -7.75 -3.26
CA ALA A 76 5.14 -6.79 -2.17
C ALA A 76 6.49 -6.10 -1.88
N LEU A 77 6.45 -4.86 -1.36
CA LEU A 77 7.61 -4.09 -0.92
C LEU A 77 8.35 -4.76 0.24
N ILE A 78 7.61 -5.44 1.11
CA ILE A 78 8.14 -6.15 2.27
C ILE A 78 8.51 -7.58 1.83
N PRO A 79 9.74 -8.05 2.06
CA PRO A 79 10.13 -9.42 1.73
C PRO A 79 9.17 -10.46 2.35
N GLU A 80 8.75 -11.46 1.56
CA GLU A 80 7.75 -12.47 1.94
C GLU A 80 7.95 -13.07 3.35
N PRO A 81 9.15 -13.45 3.81
CA PRO A 81 9.30 -13.99 5.17
C PRO A 81 8.97 -12.99 6.26
N LEU A 82 9.29 -11.71 6.06
CA LEU A 82 8.97 -10.64 7.01
C LEU A 82 7.48 -10.29 6.95
N LEU A 83 6.91 -10.22 5.76
CA LEU A 83 5.49 -10.00 5.55
C LEU A 83 4.66 -11.09 6.25
N THR A 84 4.98 -12.36 6.04
CA THR A 84 4.32 -13.50 6.70
C THR A 84 4.41 -13.40 8.22
N TRP A 85 5.57 -13.02 8.76
CA TRP A 85 5.74 -12.83 10.20
C TRP A 85 4.88 -11.69 10.72
N LEU A 86 4.88 -10.52 10.04
CA LEU A 86 4.08 -9.35 10.42
C LEU A 86 2.57 -9.68 10.39
N VAL A 87 2.09 -10.31 9.32
CA VAL A 87 0.69 -10.73 9.18
C VAL A 87 0.25 -11.59 10.37
N ARG A 88 1.04 -12.60 10.75
CA ARG A 88 0.74 -13.48 11.87
C ARG A 88 0.67 -12.76 13.23
N TRP A 89 1.41 -11.67 13.39
CA TRP A 89 1.49 -10.95 14.67
C TRP A 89 0.51 -9.78 14.78
N THR A 90 0.05 -9.24 13.66
CA THR A 90 -0.70 -7.98 13.66
C THR A 90 -2.12 -8.07 13.08
N MET A 91 -2.40 -9.10 12.25
CA MET A 91 -3.72 -9.29 11.66
C MET A 91 -4.50 -10.38 12.39
N ASP A 92 -5.81 -10.17 12.53
CA ASP A 92 -6.68 -11.22 13.01
C ASP A 92 -7.08 -12.21 11.89
N ASP A 93 -7.59 -13.39 12.30
CA ASP A 93 -7.95 -14.45 11.36
C ASP A 93 -8.99 -13.99 10.33
N ARG A 94 -9.88 -13.07 10.69
CA ARG A 94 -10.92 -12.55 9.81
C ARG A 94 -10.33 -11.65 8.73
N GLU A 95 -9.40 -10.78 9.10
CA GLU A 95 -8.65 -9.95 8.15
C GLU A 95 -7.86 -10.82 7.18
N VAL A 96 -7.14 -11.82 7.68
CA VAL A 96 -6.40 -12.79 6.85
C VAL A 96 -7.33 -13.50 5.87
N MET A 97 -8.46 -14.03 6.35
CA MET A 97 -9.41 -14.74 5.48
C MET A 97 -10.00 -13.84 4.38
N THR A 98 -10.19 -12.55 4.62
CA THR A 98 -10.66 -11.63 3.58
C THR A 98 -9.63 -11.36 2.50
N VAL A 99 -8.33 -11.35 2.84
CA VAL A 99 -7.25 -11.22 1.86
C VAL A 99 -7.11 -12.47 1.00
N LEU A 100 -7.26 -13.66 1.58
CA LEU A 100 -7.19 -14.93 0.85
C LEU A 100 -8.34 -15.15 -0.17
N LEU A 101 -9.27 -14.20 -0.30
CA LEU A 101 -10.27 -14.20 -1.36
C LEU A 101 -9.76 -13.52 -2.65
N TYR A 102 -8.62 -12.83 -2.59
CA TYR A 102 -7.96 -12.26 -3.77
C TYR A 102 -7.19 -13.34 -4.52
N ASP A 103 -6.82 -13.05 -5.76
CA ASP A 103 -5.97 -13.94 -6.55
C ASP A 103 -4.58 -14.07 -5.92
N ASP A 104 -3.96 -15.25 -6.03
CA ASP A 104 -2.69 -15.59 -5.35
C ASP A 104 -1.57 -14.56 -5.60
N HIS A 105 -1.53 -13.96 -6.80
CA HIS A 105 -0.50 -12.99 -7.17
C HIS A 105 -0.72 -11.58 -6.58
N GLU A 106 -1.93 -11.28 -6.08
CA GLU A 106 -2.27 -10.00 -5.44
C GLU A 106 -2.25 -10.10 -3.92
N THR A 107 -2.28 -11.32 -3.39
CA THR A 107 -2.42 -11.59 -1.95
C THR A 107 -1.33 -10.92 -1.12
N ASP A 108 -0.07 -10.97 -1.53
CA ASP A 108 1.04 -10.37 -0.79
C ASP A 108 0.95 -8.82 -0.81
N GLN A 109 0.54 -8.25 -1.93
CA GLN A 109 0.34 -6.80 -2.06
C GLN A 109 -0.82 -6.33 -1.17
N GLU A 110 -1.90 -7.10 -1.10
CA GLU A 110 -3.04 -6.83 -0.25
C GLU A 110 -2.69 -6.91 1.25
N PHE A 111 -1.94 -7.93 1.66
CA PHE A 111 -1.44 -8.02 3.04
C PHE A 111 -0.58 -6.82 3.41
N GLU A 112 0.33 -6.43 2.53
CA GLU A 112 1.18 -5.27 2.73
C GLU A 112 0.37 -3.98 2.80
N ALA A 113 -0.59 -3.76 1.89
CA ALA A 113 -1.44 -2.58 1.89
C ALA A 113 -2.22 -2.45 3.21
N ARG A 114 -2.77 -3.54 3.73
CA ARG A 114 -3.45 -3.55 5.03
C ARG A 114 -2.52 -3.28 6.21
N LEU A 115 -1.32 -3.84 6.20
CA LEU A 115 -0.31 -3.59 7.24
C LEU A 115 0.12 -2.12 7.25
N LEU A 116 0.52 -1.60 6.10
CA LEU A 116 1.02 -0.24 5.98
C LEU A 116 -0.07 0.82 6.19
N ALA A 117 -1.34 0.52 5.88
CA ALA A 117 -2.47 1.41 6.16
C ALA A 117 -2.66 1.70 7.66
N ASN A 118 -2.10 0.90 8.55
CA ASN A 118 -2.11 1.15 9.99
C ASN A 118 -1.00 2.12 10.46
N LEU A 119 -0.08 2.49 9.58
CA LEU A 119 0.97 3.45 9.91
C LEU A 119 0.40 4.88 9.97
N PRO A 120 1.08 5.79 10.68
CA PRO A 120 0.69 7.20 10.72
C PRO A 120 0.65 7.84 9.32
N ASN A 121 -0.26 8.79 9.12
CA ASN A 121 -0.46 9.51 7.85
C ASN A 121 0.82 10.04 7.23
N TRP A 122 1.70 10.64 8.05
CA TRP A 122 2.96 11.19 7.58
C TRP A 122 3.94 10.12 7.07
N VAL A 123 3.90 8.90 7.61
CA VAL A 123 4.74 7.79 7.15
C VAL A 123 4.31 7.35 5.75
N VAL A 124 3.02 7.01 5.60
CA VAL A 124 2.48 6.56 4.30
C VAL A 124 2.61 7.67 3.25
N GLY A 125 2.30 8.91 3.62
CA GLY A 125 2.45 10.06 2.73
C GLY A 125 3.89 10.28 2.29
N SER A 126 4.87 10.13 3.20
CA SER A 126 6.30 10.24 2.84
C SER A 126 6.74 9.12 1.91
N LEU A 127 6.28 7.88 2.14
CA LEU A 127 6.57 6.75 1.27
C LEU A 127 5.99 6.98 -0.14
N LEU A 128 4.77 7.48 -0.24
CA LEU A 128 4.15 7.83 -1.53
C LEU A 128 4.98 8.90 -2.27
N TRP A 129 5.36 9.96 -1.59
CA TRP A 129 6.16 11.02 -2.19
C TRP A 129 7.55 10.51 -2.66
N ILE A 130 8.21 9.68 -1.86
CA ILE A 130 9.51 9.07 -2.21
C ILE A 130 9.36 8.14 -3.41
N SER A 131 8.34 7.28 -3.43
CA SER A 131 8.10 6.33 -4.52
C SER A 131 7.85 7.05 -5.84
N GLU A 132 7.03 8.09 -5.82
CA GLU A 132 6.73 8.89 -7.00
C GLU A 132 7.95 9.66 -7.51
N HIS A 133 8.75 10.24 -6.62
CA HIS A 133 9.98 10.92 -7.00
C HIS A 133 10.99 9.95 -7.64
N ARG A 134 11.11 8.74 -7.10
CA ARG A 134 11.92 7.67 -7.67
C ARG A 134 11.40 7.27 -9.05
N HIS A 135 10.09 7.01 -9.19
CA HIS A 135 9.45 6.63 -10.44
C HIS A 135 9.76 7.64 -11.55
N ARG A 136 9.55 8.94 -11.29
CA ARG A 136 9.89 10.02 -12.23
C ARG A 136 11.37 10.05 -12.58
N SER A 137 12.25 9.81 -11.61
CA SER A 137 13.71 9.83 -11.83
C SER A 137 14.15 8.66 -12.72
N VAL A 138 13.60 7.46 -12.51
CA VAL A 138 13.88 6.28 -13.35
C VAL A 138 13.37 6.51 -14.78
N HIS A 139 12.19 7.06 -14.96
CA HIS A 139 11.67 7.41 -16.29
C HIS A 139 12.47 8.50 -16.98
N ALA A 140 13.16 9.37 -16.21
CA ALA A 140 14.12 10.34 -16.75
C ALA A 140 15.50 9.72 -17.10
N GLY A 141 15.65 8.39 -16.99
CA GLY A 141 16.86 7.67 -17.34
C GLY A 141 17.91 7.57 -16.23
N LEU A 142 17.57 7.93 -14.99
CA LEU A 142 18.46 7.76 -13.85
C LEU A 142 18.42 6.31 -13.35
N GLN A 143 19.60 5.70 -13.22
CA GLN A 143 19.73 4.38 -12.57
C GLN A 143 19.74 4.59 -11.05
N LEU A 144 18.62 4.32 -10.40
CA LEU A 144 18.54 4.35 -8.95
C LEU A 144 18.58 2.91 -8.41
N PRO A 145 19.34 2.66 -7.34
CA PRO A 145 19.37 1.34 -6.70
C PRO A 145 17.99 0.97 -6.18
N HIS A 146 17.68 -0.33 -6.16
CA HIS A 146 16.45 -0.81 -5.54
C HIS A 146 16.43 -0.41 -4.05
N PRO A 147 15.27 -0.08 -3.45
CA PRO A 147 15.20 0.31 -2.03
C PRO A 147 15.91 -0.67 -1.08
N TRP A 148 15.85 -1.97 -1.36
CA TRP A 148 16.48 -3.01 -0.56
C TRP A 148 18.02 -3.09 -0.75
N GLU A 149 18.58 -2.47 -1.78
CA GLU A 149 20.04 -2.42 -2.00
C GLU A 149 20.72 -1.35 -1.14
N VAL A 150 19.95 -0.38 -0.64
CA VAL A 150 20.44 0.72 0.24
C VAL A 150 20.08 0.55 1.70
N LEU A 151 19.36 -0.52 2.05
CA LEU A 151 19.04 -0.79 3.45
C LEU A 151 20.28 -1.18 4.25
N PRO A 152 20.39 -0.70 5.51
CA PRO A 152 21.50 -1.07 6.39
C PRO A 152 21.63 -2.60 6.54
N VAL A 153 22.87 -3.06 6.72
CA VAL A 153 23.24 -4.48 6.86
C VAL A 153 22.38 -5.24 7.89
N GLU A 154 21.82 -4.55 8.87
CA GLU A 154 20.90 -5.10 9.89
C GLU A 154 19.59 -5.66 9.28
N ALA A 155 19.10 -5.09 8.19
CA ALA A 155 17.93 -5.65 7.49
C ALA A 155 18.30 -6.95 6.73
N ILE A 156 19.57 -7.12 6.34
CA ILE A 156 20.09 -8.33 5.70
C ILE A 156 20.22 -9.46 6.74
N PHE A 157 20.50 -9.14 8.01
CA PHE A 157 20.64 -10.10 9.10
C PHE A 157 19.34 -10.91 9.33
N TRP A 158 18.20 -10.27 9.20
CA TRP A 158 16.90 -10.94 9.31
C TRP A 158 16.68 -11.94 8.17
N ARG A 159 17.12 -11.63 6.96
CA ARG A 159 17.01 -12.54 5.82
C ARG A 159 17.77 -13.85 6.03
N ASP A 160 18.97 -13.80 6.59
CA ASP A 160 19.81 -14.99 6.81
C ASP A 160 19.32 -15.85 7.99
N GLN A 161 18.76 -15.24 9.02
CA GLN A 161 18.13 -15.97 10.13
C GLN A 161 16.88 -16.74 9.67
N TYR A 162 16.05 -16.17 8.80
CA TYR A 162 14.88 -16.85 8.25
C TYR A 162 15.23 -17.96 7.26
N ALA A 163 16.30 -17.83 6.51
CA ALA A 163 16.81 -18.88 5.62
C ALA A 163 17.31 -20.13 6.41
N MET A 164 17.80 -19.91 7.63
CA MET A 164 18.24 -21.02 8.51
C MET A 164 17.07 -21.70 9.25
N ALA A 165 15.97 -21.02 9.48
CA ALA A 165 14.79 -21.59 10.15
C ALA A 165 13.95 -22.51 9.24
N ARG A 166 14.22 -22.52 7.92
CA ARG A 166 13.57 -23.41 6.93
C ARG A 166 14.36 -24.69 6.62
N ARG A 167 15.48 -24.94 7.28
CA ARG A 167 16.25 -26.20 7.19
C ARG A 167 15.97 -27.07 8.41
#